data_af9b2fc551387d9c580cffc6a3261096
#
_entry.id   af9b2fc551387d9c580cffc6a3261096
#
_cell.length_a   1.000
_cell.length_b   1.000
_cell.length_c   1.000
_cell.angle_alpha   90.00
_cell.angle_beta   90.00
_cell.angle_gamma   90.00
#
_symmetry.space_group_name_H-M   'P 1'
#
loop_
_entity.id
_entity.type
_entity.pdbx_description
1 polymer ?
#
loop_
_entity_poly.entity_id
_entity_poly.type
_entity_poly.pdbx_seq_one_letter_code
_entity_poly.pdbx_strand_id
1 'polypeptide(L)'
;MVAKRPHKMPVVFYRTPAGSEVVRDWLRGLDESDRNVIGQDLMRVQYRWPVGMPLCRAMGDGLWEVRSGLPSSRIARVLFSIQQGQIVVLHGFIKKSRKTPTEDLALARRRKGDFNP
;
A
#
# COMPACT_ATOMS: atom_id res chain seq x y z
N MET A 1 12.06 -32.26 -10.89
CA MET A 1 11.00 -31.39 -10.35
C MET A 1 11.49 -29.94 -10.32
N VAL A 2 10.76 -29.06 -10.91
CA VAL A 2 11.15 -27.66 -11.00
C VAL A 2 10.78 -26.97 -9.70
N ALA A 3 11.75 -26.28 -9.07
CA ALA A 3 11.48 -25.50 -7.88
C ALA A 3 10.50 -24.37 -8.23
N LYS A 4 9.48 -24.20 -7.41
CA LYS A 4 8.53 -23.09 -7.58
C LYS A 4 9.26 -21.77 -7.38
N ARG A 5 9.19 -20.90 -8.36
CA ARG A 5 9.64 -19.54 -8.20
C ARG A 5 8.68 -18.79 -7.27
N PRO A 6 9.17 -17.87 -6.44
CA PRO A 6 8.27 -17.01 -5.67
C PRO A 6 7.28 -16.34 -6.61
N HIS A 7 6.01 -16.45 -6.28
CA HIS A 7 4.96 -15.85 -7.10
C HIS A 7 4.82 -14.37 -6.74
N LYS A 8 5.12 -13.51 -7.69
CA LYS A 8 4.97 -12.07 -7.51
C LYS A 8 3.51 -11.69 -7.65
N MET A 9 2.92 -11.14 -6.59
CA MET A 9 1.55 -10.62 -6.65
C MET A 9 1.52 -9.31 -7.43
N PRO A 10 0.56 -9.13 -8.33
CA PRO A 10 0.43 -7.84 -9.01
C PRO A 10 -0.01 -6.74 -8.03
N VAL A 11 0.46 -5.53 -8.28
CA VAL A 11 0.01 -4.33 -7.58
C VAL A 11 -0.90 -3.54 -8.50
N VAL A 12 -2.08 -3.20 -8.00
CA VAL A 12 -3.06 -2.38 -8.71
C VAL A 12 -3.35 -1.15 -7.86
N PHE A 13 -3.34 0.01 -8.48
CA PHE A 13 -3.71 1.25 -7.79
C PHE A 13 -5.19 1.51 -7.95
N TYR A 14 -5.84 1.84 -6.84
CA TYR A 14 -7.24 2.27 -6.88
C TYR A 14 -7.40 3.43 -7.86
N ARG A 15 -8.43 3.34 -8.68
CA ARG A 15 -8.79 4.37 -9.65
C ARG A 15 -10.13 4.98 -9.27
N THR A 16 -10.18 6.30 -9.19
CA THR A 16 -11.44 7.01 -8.91
C THR A 16 -12.40 6.85 -10.08
N PRO A 17 -13.72 7.14 -9.89
CA PRO A 17 -14.66 7.12 -11.00
C PRO A 17 -14.26 8.02 -12.16
N ALA A 18 -13.53 9.10 -11.90
CA ALA A 18 -13.02 10.00 -12.94
C ALA A 18 -11.76 9.46 -13.63
N GLY A 19 -11.25 8.30 -13.22
CA GLY A 19 -10.10 7.67 -13.85
C GLY A 19 -8.75 8.04 -13.26
N SER A 20 -8.70 8.73 -12.12
CA SER A 20 -7.45 9.15 -11.49
C SER A 20 -6.90 8.05 -10.57
N GLU A 21 -5.61 7.75 -10.71
CA GLU A 21 -4.88 6.88 -9.80
C GLU A 21 -4.20 7.74 -8.73
N VAL A 22 -4.98 8.14 -7.73
CA VAL A 22 -4.57 9.19 -6.76
C VAL A 22 -3.34 8.80 -5.93
N VAL A 23 -3.17 7.53 -5.58
CA VAL A 23 -2.00 7.09 -4.82
C VAL A 23 -0.76 7.10 -5.71
N ARG A 24 -0.89 6.68 -6.96
CA ARG A 24 0.20 6.72 -7.91
C ARG A 24 0.69 8.16 -8.12
N ASP A 25 -0.26 9.09 -8.24
CA ASP A 25 0.05 10.51 -8.39
C ASP A 25 0.74 11.05 -7.13
N TRP A 26 0.26 10.65 -5.95
CA TRP A 26 0.90 11.02 -4.69
C TRP A 26 2.35 10.53 -4.63
N LEU A 27 2.61 9.28 -5.02
CA LEU A 27 3.97 8.73 -5.05
C LEU A 27 4.87 9.51 -6.00
N ARG A 28 4.35 9.88 -7.16
CA ARG A 28 5.12 10.67 -8.14
C ARG A 28 5.52 12.05 -7.62
N GLY A 29 4.74 12.60 -6.70
CA GLY A 29 5.03 13.89 -6.09
C GLY A 29 6.05 13.85 -4.97
N LEU A 30 6.46 12.66 -4.52
CA LEU A 30 7.49 12.53 -3.49
C LEU A 30 8.89 12.62 -4.08
N ASP A 31 9.88 12.96 -3.23
CA ASP A 31 11.27 12.87 -3.62
C ASP A 31 11.59 11.46 -4.12
N GLU A 32 12.46 11.37 -5.12
CA GLU A 32 12.81 10.10 -5.73
C GLU A 32 13.33 9.08 -4.69
N SER A 33 14.18 9.53 -3.76
CA SER A 33 14.71 8.64 -2.72
C SER A 33 13.61 8.08 -1.82
N ASP A 34 12.64 8.88 -1.44
CA ASP A 34 11.50 8.45 -0.63
C ASP A 34 10.60 7.49 -1.42
N ARG A 35 10.30 7.84 -2.65
CA ARG A 35 9.48 7.01 -3.54
C ARG A 35 10.10 5.64 -3.77
N ASN A 36 11.42 5.59 -3.94
CA ASN A 36 12.13 4.32 -4.15
C ASN A 36 12.03 3.40 -2.94
N VAL A 37 12.10 3.94 -1.73
CA VAL A 37 11.94 3.12 -0.51
C VAL A 37 10.54 2.54 -0.43
N ILE A 38 9.52 3.33 -0.71
CA ILE A 38 8.14 2.84 -0.71
C ILE A 38 7.96 1.75 -1.78
N GLY A 39 8.52 1.97 -2.96
CA GLY A 39 8.47 1.00 -4.05
C GLY A 39 9.13 -0.32 -3.68
N GLN A 40 10.29 -0.27 -3.01
CA GLN A 40 10.97 -1.48 -2.54
C GLN A 40 10.17 -2.22 -1.48
N ASP A 41 9.52 -1.49 -0.57
CA ASP A 41 8.70 -2.10 0.47
C ASP A 41 7.44 -2.76 -0.13
N LEU A 42 6.82 -2.12 -1.11
CA LEU A 42 5.71 -2.74 -1.85
C LEU A 42 6.17 -3.99 -2.59
N MET A 43 7.37 -3.97 -3.16
CA MET A 43 7.94 -5.14 -3.82
C MET A 43 8.16 -6.30 -2.84
N ARG A 44 8.59 -6.01 -1.61
CA ARG A 44 8.68 -7.04 -0.57
C ARG A 44 7.33 -7.68 -0.30
N VAL A 45 6.27 -6.87 -0.23
CA VAL A 45 4.91 -7.39 -0.07
C VAL A 45 4.53 -8.28 -1.26
N GLN A 46 4.85 -7.85 -2.48
CA GLN A 46 4.54 -8.63 -3.69
C GLN A 46 5.14 -10.04 -3.66
N TYR A 47 6.39 -10.15 -3.20
CA TYR A 47 7.11 -11.43 -3.23
C TYR A 47 6.93 -12.28 -1.98
N ARG A 48 6.60 -11.65 -0.85
CA ARG A 48 6.62 -12.33 0.45
C ARG A 48 5.28 -12.43 1.15
N TRP A 49 4.21 -11.94 0.51
CA TRP A 49 2.90 -12.00 1.13
C TRP A 49 2.49 -13.42 1.54
N PRO A 50 1.95 -13.66 2.76
CA PRO A 50 1.66 -12.64 3.77
C PRO A 50 2.90 -12.20 4.54
N VAL A 51 2.95 -10.91 4.86
CA VAL A 51 4.05 -10.29 5.60
C VAL A 51 3.49 -9.59 6.82
N GLY A 52 4.05 -9.90 7.99
CA GLY A 52 3.63 -9.28 9.24
C GLY A 52 4.48 -8.08 9.64
N MET A 53 4.29 -7.67 10.89
CA MET A 53 5.07 -6.56 11.44
C MET A 53 6.56 -6.90 11.47
N PRO A 54 7.43 -5.89 11.35
CA PRO A 54 7.12 -4.46 11.37
C PRO A 54 6.68 -3.88 10.02
N LEU A 55 6.81 -4.62 8.92
CA LEU A 55 6.51 -4.07 7.58
C LEU A 55 5.02 -3.86 7.36
N CYS A 56 4.21 -4.88 7.63
CA CYS A 56 2.76 -4.83 7.40
C CYS A 56 1.98 -5.04 8.68
N ARG A 57 0.92 -4.27 8.85
CA ARG A 57 0.02 -4.36 10.00
C ARG A 57 -1.41 -4.51 9.53
N ALA A 58 -2.13 -5.46 10.14
CA ALA A 58 -3.55 -5.61 9.89
C ALA A 58 -4.33 -4.49 10.56
N MET A 59 -5.21 -3.85 9.81
CA MET A 59 -6.04 -2.73 10.28
C MET A 59 -7.51 -3.12 10.48
N GLY A 60 -7.85 -4.39 10.26
CA GLY A 60 -9.22 -4.89 10.35
C GLY A 60 -9.94 -4.88 9.01
N ASP A 61 -10.93 -5.75 8.88
CA ASP A 61 -11.80 -5.86 7.70
C ASP A 61 -11.05 -6.07 6.38
N GLY A 62 -9.92 -6.78 6.44
CA GLY A 62 -9.13 -7.04 5.24
C GLY A 62 -8.30 -5.86 4.76
N LEU A 63 -8.19 -4.81 5.56
CA LEU A 63 -7.33 -3.67 5.28
C LEU A 63 -5.97 -3.86 5.95
N TRP A 64 -4.92 -3.54 5.23
CA TRP A 64 -3.54 -3.65 5.68
C TRP A 64 -2.80 -2.35 5.49
N GLU A 65 -1.76 -2.16 6.28
CA GLU A 65 -0.89 -0.99 6.20
C GLU A 65 0.54 -1.43 6.02
N VAL A 66 1.23 -0.89 5.01
CA VAL A 66 2.67 -1.02 4.89
C VAL A 66 3.32 0.27 5.39
N ARG A 67 4.34 0.11 6.23
CA ARG A 67 5.04 1.22 6.87
C ARG A 67 6.44 1.34 6.30
N SER A 68 6.78 2.50 5.77
CA SER A 68 8.09 2.77 5.18
C SER A 68 8.80 3.91 5.90
N GLY A 69 10.00 3.62 6.43
CA GLY A 69 10.89 4.66 6.95
C GLY A 69 11.64 5.32 5.80
N LEU A 70 11.48 6.63 5.66
CA LEU A 70 11.99 7.36 4.52
C LEU A 70 13.34 8.02 4.80
N PRO A 71 14.20 8.21 3.78
CA PRO A 71 15.46 8.95 3.93
C PRO A 71 15.26 10.37 4.47
N SER A 72 14.09 10.97 4.21
CA SER A 72 13.74 12.30 4.74
C SER A 72 13.41 12.30 6.23
N SER A 73 13.63 11.20 6.95
CA SER A 73 13.32 11.03 8.37
C SER A 73 11.82 11.08 8.67
N ARG A 74 11.00 10.83 7.65
CA ARG A 74 9.55 10.72 7.79
C ARG A 74 9.13 9.27 7.66
N ILE A 75 7.89 8.99 7.98
CA ILE A 75 7.31 7.65 7.82
C ILE A 75 6.13 7.75 6.87
N ALA A 76 6.17 6.96 5.80
CA ALA A 76 5.04 6.82 4.91
C ALA A 76 4.22 5.61 5.31
N ARG A 77 2.91 5.71 5.17
CA ARG A 77 1.98 4.58 5.34
C ARG A 77 1.17 4.44 4.08
N VAL A 78 1.10 3.21 3.59
CA VAL A 78 0.30 2.87 2.41
C VAL A 78 -0.71 1.82 2.82
N LEU A 79 -1.98 2.12 2.60
CA LEU A 79 -3.09 1.23 2.95
C LEU A 79 -3.49 0.43 1.71
N PHE A 80 -3.63 -0.88 1.89
CA PHE A 80 -3.94 -1.78 0.79
C PHE A 80 -4.84 -2.92 1.26
N SER A 81 -5.44 -3.61 0.31
CA SER A 81 -6.18 -4.84 0.54
C SER A 81 -5.71 -5.89 -0.47
N ILE A 82 -5.99 -7.15 -0.16
CA ILE A 82 -5.75 -8.25 -1.11
C ILE A 82 -7.10 -8.61 -1.69
N GLN A 83 -7.24 -8.43 -3.00
CA GLN A 83 -8.49 -8.76 -3.70
C GLN A 83 -8.15 -9.50 -4.99
N GLN A 84 -8.74 -10.66 -5.17
CA GLN A 84 -8.54 -11.50 -6.36
C GLN A 84 -7.06 -11.77 -6.67
N GLY A 85 -6.28 -12.05 -5.61
CA GLY A 85 -4.85 -12.32 -5.76
C GLY A 85 -3.99 -11.11 -6.08
N GLN A 86 -4.53 -9.90 -5.93
CA GLN A 86 -3.84 -8.64 -6.21
C GLN A 86 -3.69 -7.80 -4.96
N ILE A 87 -2.60 -7.05 -4.90
CA ILE A 87 -2.42 -6.00 -3.89
C ILE A 87 -3.07 -4.74 -4.44
N VAL A 88 -4.19 -4.34 -3.84
CA VAL A 88 -4.92 -3.15 -4.25
C VAL A 88 -4.51 -1.99 -3.35
N VAL A 89 -3.77 -1.04 -3.89
CA VAL A 89 -3.29 0.12 -3.14
C VAL A 89 -4.40 1.16 -3.11
N LEU A 90 -4.87 1.49 -1.90
CA LEU A 90 -6.08 2.28 -1.69
C LEU A 90 -5.78 3.72 -1.28
N HIS A 91 -4.73 3.94 -0.48
CA HIS A 91 -4.44 5.26 0.07
C HIS A 91 -2.99 5.29 0.55
N GLY A 92 -2.37 6.45 0.50
CA GLY A 92 -1.03 6.67 1.00
C GLY A 92 -0.91 8.06 1.62
N PHE A 93 -0.12 8.17 2.67
CA PHE A 93 0.08 9.44 3.36
C PHE A 93 1.38 9.41 4.17
N ILE A 94 1.86 10.59 4.52
CA ILE A 94 3.00 10.74 5.43
C ILE A 94 2.46 10.80 6.85
N LYS A 95 3.01 9.94 7.70
CA LYS A 95 2.58 9.82 9.08
C LYS A 95 2.88 11.09 9.87
N LYS A 96 1.87 11.61 10.55
CA LYS A 96 2.00 12.76 11.47
C LYS A 96 1.78 12.39 12.92
N SER A 97 1.26 11.20 13.21
CA SER A 97 0.95 10.73 14.55
C SER A 97 1.23 9.23 14.65
N ARG A 98 1.21 8.69 15.88
CA ARG A 98 1.43 7.27 16.11
C ARG A 98 0.32 6.39 15.52
N LYS A 99 -0.90 6.86 15.62
CA LYS A 99 -2.06 6.13 15.10
C LYS A 99 -2.33 6.56 13.68
N THR A 100 -2.82 5.63 12.88
CA THR A 100 -3.38 5.96 11.58
C THR A 100 -4.65 6.76 11.80
N PRO A 101 -4.75 7.97 11.27
CA PRO A 101 -5.94 8.80 11.47
C PRO A 101 -7.21 8.12 10.99
N THR A 102 -8.30 8.33 11.72
CA THR A 102 -9.60 7.75 11.39
C THR A 102 -10.06 8.11 9.98
N GLU A 103 -9.75 9.32 9.54
CA GLU A 103 -10.10 9.82 8.20
C GLU A 103 -9.41 9.02 7.10
N ASP A 104 -8.12 8.71 7.29
CA ASP A 104 -7.35 7.92 6.33
C ASP A 104 -7.86 6.49 6.27
N LEU A 105 -8.20 5.91 7.42
CA LEU A 105 -8.79 4.57 7.47
C LEU A 105 -10.15 4.53 6.78
N ALA A 106 -11.01 5.52 7.06
CA ALA A 106 -12.34 5.59 6.47
C ALA A 106 -12.26 5.71 4.95
N LEU A 107 -11.35 6.56 4.45
CA LEU A 107 -11.13 6.73 3.02
C LEU A 107 -10.68 5.43 2.37
N ALA A 108 -9.70 4.74 2.98
CA ALA A 108 -9.21 3.47 2.46
C ALA A 108 -10.31 2.40 2.44
N ARG A 109 -11.13 2.32 3.49
CA ARG A 109 -12.23 1.36 3.55
C ARG A 109 -13.29 1.63 2.49
N ARG A 110 -13.61 2.90 2.26
CA ARG A 110 -14.55 3.28 1.21
C ARG A 110 -14.02 2.86 -0.17
N ARG A 111 -12.76 3.16 -0.44
CA ARG A 111 -12.13 2.79 -1.72
C ARG A 111 -12.05 1.28 -1.90
N LYS A 112 -11.79 0.56 -0.80
CA LYS A 112 -11.79 -0.90 -0.83
C LYS A 112 -13.16 -1.44 -1.26
N GLY A 113 -14.24 -0.88 -0.72
CA GLY A 113 -15.60 -1.28 -1.10
C GLY A 113 -15.95 -0.90 -2.52
N ASP A 114 -15.41 0.20 -3.02
CA ASP A 114 -15.67 0.70 -4.38
C ASP A 114 -14.79 0.03 -5.43
N PHE A 115 -13.76 -0.72 -5.03
CA PHE A 115 -12.85 -1.32 -5.99
C PHE A 115 -13.58 -2.34 -6.84
N ASN A 116 -13.51 -2.13 -8.15
CA ASN A 116 -14.09 -3.03 -9.15
C ASN A 116 -12.97 -3.47 -10.08
N PRO A 117 -12.55 -4.74 -9.99
CA PRO A 117 -11.46 -5.25 -10.83
C PRO A 117 -11.81 -5.29 -12.31
#